data_8af9e1df23f7fd6a91abca02e3e15d97
#
_entry.id   8af9e1df23f7fd6a91abca02e3e15d97
#
_cell.length_a   1.000
_cell.length_b   1.000
_cell.length_c   1.000
_cell.angle_alpha   90.00
_cell.angle_beta   90.00
_cell.angle_gamma   90.00
#
_symmetry.space_group_name_H-M   'P 1'
#
loop_
_entity.id
_entity.type
_entity.pdbx_description
1 polymer ?
#
loop_
_entity_poly.entity_id
_entity_poly.type
_entity_poly.pdbx_seq_one_letter_code
_entity_poly.pdbx_strand_id
1 'polypeptide(L)'
;MKKISGYIFLICFLLIFPVGIISQPVSSGKDLLVYQNSRGKTKNIKSQKQWQKQRDQILESMQKVMGPLPDRSKKVPIDLQIIEEVKVGNVRRLKITFAAEANDRVPAYLLIPLNLSGKVPGILCLHQTTAIGKGEPAGLGGLPNLHYALELAQRGYVTLAPDYPNFGDYKFDPYGNGYQSATMKGILNHMAAVDVLQSLPEVDPNRIGCIGHSLGGHNSLFLAAFDKRIKAVVTSCGFNSFYKYYSGDLTGWSHQGYMPRIATVYGKDPSKMPFDFTGVLGAIAPRAVFINAPLNDSNFEVSGVHDCVNAALPVYRLLKAKENLIMMNPDAGHDFPEDIRKAAYKFLDEKLNIE
;
A
#
# COMPACT_ATOMS: atom_id res chain seq x y z
N MET A 1 11.61 76.85 33.56
CA MET A 1 11.44 75.42 33.67
C MET A 1 10.37 74.97 32.67
N LYS A 2 10.77 74.43 31.49
CA LYS A 2 9.84 73.94 30.46
C LYS A 2 9.79 72.46 30.53
N LYS A 3 8.61 71.86 30.80
CA LYS A 3 8.36 70.41 30.75
C LYS A 3 8.22 70.01 29.28
N ILE A 4 9.06 69.06 28.82
CA ILE A 4 8.95 68.42 27.55
C ILE A 4 8.17 67.13 27.78
N SER A 5 6.96 67.03 27.17
CA SER A 5 6.13 65.82 27.15
C SER A 5 6.53 64.98 25.98
N GLY A 6 7.14 63.81 26.23
CA GLY A 6 7.46 62.85 25.16
C GLY A 6 6.29 61.89 24.91
N TYR A 7 5.76 61.91 23.70
CA TYR A 7 4.81 60.92 23.22
C TYR A 7 5.58 59.70 22.71
N ILE A 8 5.38 58.56 23.34
CA ILE A 8 5.86 57.26 22.87
C ILE A 8 4.82 56.72 21.87
N PHE A 9 5.19 56.70 20.59
CA PHE A 9 4.40 56.01 19.57
C PHE A 9 4.70 54.50 19.66
N LEU A 10 3.71 53.71 20.12
CA LEU A 10 3.75 52.26 20.12
C LEU A 10 3.38 51.80 18.71
N ILE A 11 4.37 51.42 17.89
CA ILE A 11 4.14 50.81 16.58
C ILE A 11 3.81 49.33 16.81
N CYS A 12 2.52 48.97 16.73
CA CYS A 12 2.09 47.56 16.66
C CYS A 12 2.44 47.00 15.28
N PHE A 13 3.49 46.17 15.24
CA PHE A 13 3.74 45.32 14.09
C PHE A 13 2.68 44.18 14.05
N LEU A 14 1.69 44.31 13.21
CA LEU A 14 0.79 43.21 12.84
C LEU A 14 1.60 42.19 12.01
N LEU A 15 2.03 41.10 12.66
CA LEU A 15 2.53 39.92 11.99
C LEU A 15 1.38 39.25 11.24
N ILE A 16 1.27 39.60 9.96
CA ILE A 16 0.39 38.85 9.03
C ILE A 16 1.05 37.49 8.79
N PHE A 17 0.63 36.47 9.54
CA PHE A 17 0.93 35.10 9.19
C PHE A 17 0.21 34.78 7.86
N PRO A 18 0.90 34.25 6.86
CA PRO A 18 0.21 33.81 5.66
C PRO A 18 -0.75 32.69 6.09
N VAL A 19 -2.04 32.93 5.95
CA VAL A 19 -3.08 31.89 6.03
C VAL A 19 -2.70 30.88 4.97
N GLY A 20 -2.14 29.75 5.41
CA GLY A 20 -1.85 28.64 4.51
C GLY A 20 -3.13 28.31 3.77
N ILE A 21 -3.07 28.32 2.44
CA ILE A 21 -4.16 27.86 1.59
C ILE A 21 -4.39 26.42 1.98
N ILE A 22 -5.40 26.15 2.80
CA ILE A 22 -5.91 24.81 3.06
C ILE A 22 -6.42 24.36 1.69
N SER A 23 -5.60 23.57 0.98
CA SER A 23 -6.07 22.89 -0.21
C SER A 23 -7.27 22.06 0.24
N GLN A 24 -8.44 22.36 -0.31
CA GLN A 24 -9.65 21.59 -0.08
C GLN A 24 -9.30 20.11 -0.30
N PRO A 25 -9.82 19.18 0.54
CA PRO A 25 -9.56 17.76 0.35
C PRO A 25 -9.88 17.39 -1.10
N VAL A 26 -8.98 16.64 -1.73
CA VAL A 26 -9.31 15.97 -3.00
C VAL A 26 -10.60 15.24 -2.69
N SER A 27 -11.69 15.73 -3.26
CA SER A 27 -13.02 15.27 -2.89
C SER A 27 -12.98 13.73 -2.82
N SER A 28 -13.42 13.15 -1.71
CA SER A 28 -13.88 11.76 -1.62
C SER A 28 -14.95 11.48 -2.69
N GLY A 29 -14.98 12.31 -3.70
CA GLY A 29 -15.92 12.36 -4.79
C GLY A 29 -15.68 11.24 -5.78
N LYS A 30 -16.79 10.72 -6.27
CA LYS A 30 -16.93 9.64 -7.26
C LYS A 30 -16.21 9.89 -8.59
N ASP A 31 -15.64 11.08 -8.85
CA ASP A 31 -14.97 11.42 -10.10
C ASP A 31 -13.54 11.93 -9.88
N LEU A 32 -12.57 11.03 -10.08
CA LEU A 32 -11.13 11.33 -9.97
C LEU A 32 -10.61 12.22 -11.12
N LEU A 33 -11.36 12.36 -12.20
CA LEU A 33 -10.98 13.17 -13.35
C LEU A 33 -11.46 14.63 -13.25
N VAL A 34 -11.88 15.04 -12.05
CA VAL A 34 -12.30 16.41 -11.75
C VAL A 34 -11.42 16.98 -10.62
N TYR A 35 -10.98 18.22 -10.77
CA TYR A 35 -10.25 18.95 -9.73
C TYR A 35 -10.73 20.41 -9.62
N GLN A 36 -10.52 21.01 -8.47
CA GLN A 36 -10.71 22.45 -8.30
C GLN A 36 -9.38 23.19 -8.49
N ASN A 37 -9.36 24.22 -9.33
CA ASN A 37 -8.19 25.07 -9.47
C ASN A 37 -8.05 26.05 -8.28
N SER A 38 -6.97 26.83 -8.24
CA SER A 38 -6.68 27.81 -7.17
C SER A 38 -7.76 28.89 -7.00
N ARG A 39 -8.68 29.06 -7.96
CA ARG A 39 -9.81 29.97 -7.91
C ARG A 39 -11.12 29.27 -7.55
N GLY A 40 -11.09 28.02 -7.06
CA GLY A 40 -12.27 27.23 -6.72
C GLY A 40 -13.08 26.74 -7.92
N LYS A 41 -12.62 26.97 -9.17
CA LYS A 41 -13.36 26.57 -10.37
C LYS A 41 -13.08 25.12 -10.71
N THR A 42 -14.14 24.34 -10.89
CA THR A 42 -14.09 22.93 -11.30
C THR A 42 -13.52 22.78 -12.73
N LYS A 43 -12.61 21.86 -12.92
CA LYS A 43 -11.94 21.53 -14.19
C LYS A 43 -11.83 20.03 -14.37
N ASN A 44 -11.96 19.58 -15.63
CA ASN A 44 -11.78 18.17 -16.00
C ASN A 44 -10.33 17.89 -16.36
N ILE A 45 -9.86 16.71 -15.94
CA ILE A 45 -8.57 16.11 -16.31
C ILE A 45 -8.78 15.36 -17.64
N LYS A 46 -8.03 15.77 -18.68
CA LYS A 46 -8.17 15.23 -20.05
C LYS A 46 -6.87 14.64 -20.62
N SER A 47 -5.79 14.65 -19.83
CA SER A 47 -4.48 14.18 -20.30
C SER A 47 -3.69 13.50 -19.18
N GLN A 48 -2.76 12.61 -19.58
CA GLN A 48 -1.84 11.94 -18.66
C GLN A 48 -1.03 12.94 -17.81
N LYS A 49 -0.59 14.07 -18.39
CA LYS A 49 0.16 15.12 -17.67
C LYS A 49 -0.68 15.76 -16.57
N GLN A 50 -1.97 16.00 -16.84
CA GLN A 50 -2.89 16.53 -15.81
C GLN A 50 -3.17 15.48 -14.75
N TRP A 51 -3.36 14.22 -15.15
CA TRP A 51 -3.53 13.11 -14.21
C TRP A 51 -2.32 12.95 -13.29
N GLN A 52 -1.09 13.07 -13.80
CA GLN A 52 0.11 12.97 -12.95
C GLN A 52 0.08 13.99 -11.80
N LYS A 53 -0.35 15.23 -12.04
CA LYS A 53 -0.51 16.23 -10.98
C LYS A 53 -1.55 15.83 -9.93
N GLN A 54 -2.68 15.29 -10.38
CA GLN A 54 -3.73 14.80 -9.49
C GLN A 54 -3.24 13.59 -8.66
N ARG A 55 -2.49 12.69 -9.30
CA ARG A 55 -1.85 11.56 -8.63
C ARG A 55 -0.91 12.02 -7.51
N ASP A 56 -0.08 13.03 -7.77
CA ASP A 56 0.84 13.57 -6.77
C ASP A 56 0.08 14.16 -5.58
N GLN A 57 -1.05 14.84 -5.80
CA GLN A 57 -1.95 15.33 -4.74
C GLN A 57 -2.59 14.18 -3.94
N ILE A 58 -2.95 13.07 -4.59
CA ILE A 58 -3.45 11.88 -3.90
C ILE A 58 -2.36 11.33 -2.95
N LEU A 59 -1.12 11.18 -3.42
CA LEU A 59 -0.01 10.72 -2.59
C LEU A 59 0.31 11.66 -1.42
N GLU A 60 0.24 12.97 -1.64
CA GLU A 60 0.34 13.96 -0.56
C GLU A 60 -0.79 13.80 0.46
N SER A 61 -2.01 13.56 0.00
CA SER A 61 -3.17 13.34 0.86
C SER A 61 -3.05 12.06 1.69
N MET A 62 -2.52 10.97 1.11
CA MET A 62 -2.17 9.76 1.86
C MET A 62 -1.12 10.06 2.94
N GLN A 63 -0.09 10.83 2.62
CA GLN A 63 0.96 11.20 3.59
C GLN A 63 0.44 12.11 4.72
N LYS A 64 -0.59 12.93 4.49
CA LYS A 64 -1.25 13.70 5.58
C LYS A 64 -1.84 12.80 6.65
N VAL A 65 -2.26 11.59 6.30
CA VAL A 65 -2.83 10.62 7.24
C VAL A 65 -1.76 9.67 7.79
N MET A 66 -0.92 9.14 6.92
CA MET A 66 0.06 8.09 7.26
C MET A 66 1.36 8.66 7.84
N GLY A 67 1.63 9.94 7.64
CA GLY A 67 2.93 10.58 7.85
C GLY A 67 3.74 10.64 6.56
N PRO A 68 4.81 11.44 6.52
CA PRO A 68 5.66 11.59 5.33
C PRO A 68 6.38 10.26 5.01
N LEU A 69 6.50 9.96 3.72
CA LEU A 69 7.37 8.88 3.27
C LEU A 69 8.83 9.26 3.56
N PRO A 70 9.60 8.44 4.29
CA PRO A 70 11.01 8.70 4.55
C PRO A 70 11.84 8.87 3.27
N ASP A 71 12.83 9.74 3.33
CA ASP A 71 13.75 9.96 2.21
C ASP A 71 14.58 8.71 1.93
N ARG A 72 14.39 8.14 0.76
CA ARG A 72 15.10 6.95 0.31
C ARG A 72 16.37 7.22 -0.48
N SER A 73 16.79 8.47 -0.60
CA SER A 73 18.09 8.82 -1.21
C SER A 73 19.28 8.33 -0.38
N LYS A 74 19.07 8.14 0.93
CA LYS A 74 20.06 7.67 1.91
C LYS A 74 19.73 6.25 2.39
N LYS A 75 19.58 5.31 1.46
CA LYS A 75 19.34 3.90 1.80
C LYS A 75 20.53 3.32 2.57
N VAL A 76 20.22 2.51 3.57
CA VAL A 76 21.22 1.64 4.20
C VAL A 76 21.49 0.43 3.28
N PRO A 77 22.68 -0.21 3.38
CA PRO A 77 22.91 -1.51 2.76
C PRO A 77 21.84 -2.51 3.17
N ILE A 78 21.39 -3.37 2.25
CA ILE A 78 20.35 -4.39 2.51
C ILE A 78 20.75 -5.30 3.67
N ASP A 79 22.03 -5.65 3.78
CA ASP A 79 22.59 -6.53 4.80
C ASP A 79 21.70 -7.76 5.07
N LEU A 80 21.41 -8.52 4.00
CA LEU A 80 20.61 -9.73 4.07
C LEU A 80 21.34 -10.81 4.87
N GLN A 81 20.69 -11.32 5.93
CA GLN A 81 21.22 -12.40 6.77
C GLN A 81 20.29 -13.60 6.70
N ILE A 82 20.84 -14.77 6.41
CA ILE A 82 20.12 -16.05 6.44
C ILE A 82 20.23 -16.63 7.85
N ILE A 83 19.10 -16.90 8.48
CA ILE A 83 19.00 -17.47 9.83
C ILE A 83 18.80 -18.98 9.76
N GLU A 84 17.97 -19.42 8.82
CA GLU A 84 17.58 -20.82 8.64
C GLU A 84 17.28 -21.08 7.16
N GLU A 85 17.58 -22.28 6.68
CA GLU A 85 17.20 -22.74 5.37
C GLU A 85 16.57 -24.15 5.47
N VAL A 86 15.40 -24.33 4.84
CA VAL A 86 14.68 -25.59 4.78
C VAL A 86 14.24 -25.86 3.35
N LYS A 87 14.38 -27.10 2.90
CA LYS A 87 13.82 -27.55 1.62
C LYS A 87 12.36 -27.99 1.81
N VAL A 88 11.43 -27.39 1.03
CA VAL A 88 10.00 -27.72 1.04
C VAL A 88 9.60 -28.09 -0.39
N GLY A 89 9.52 -29.39 -0.67
CA GLY A 89 9.29 -29.87 -2.04
C GLY A 89 10.39 -29.40 -3.00
N ASN A 90 10.01 -28.64 -4.02
CA ASN A 90 10.92 -28.05 -5.01
C ASN A 90 11.35 -26.61 -4.68
N VAL A 91 11.18 -26.15 -3.44
CA VAL A 91 11.46 -24.78 -3.01
C VAL A 91 12.45 -24.76 -1.84
N ARG A 92 13.43 -23.87 -1.88
CA ARG A 92 14.22 -23.46 -0.72
C ARG A 92 13.45 -22.36 0.01
N ARG A 93 13.09 -22.58 1.27
CA ARG A 93 12.51 -21.58 2.16
C ARG A 93 13.56 -21.13 3.15
N LEU A 94 13.94 -19.87 3.07
CA LEU A 94 14.94 -19.24 3.92
C LEU A 94 14.25 -18.31 4.91
N LYS A 95 14.52 -18.48 6.21
CA LYS A 95 14.22 -17.47 7.22
C LYS A 95 15.35 -16.46 7.17
N ILE A 96 15.03 -15.19 6.90
CA ILE A 96 16.01 -14.14 6.72
C ILE A 96 15.68 -12.91 7.57
N THR A 97 16.66 -12.02 7.72
CA THR A 97 16.44 -10.61 8.06
C THR A 97 17.15 -9.72 7.06
N PHE A 98 16.63 -8.52 6.85
CA PHE A 98 17.26 -7.48 6.03
C PHE A 98 17.12 -6.12 6.69
N ALA A 99 18.05 -5.20 6.44
CA ALA A 99 17.98 -3.84 6.95
C ALA A 99 17.04 -3.00 6.09
N ALA A 100 16.03 -2.37 6.72
CA ALA A 100 15.17 -1.38 6.09
C ALA A 100 15.65 0.06 6.39
N GLU A 101 16.21 0.25 7.58
CA GLU A 101 16.80 1.49 8.09
C GLU A 101 18.00 1.18 8.99
N ALA A 102 18.73 2.21 9.40
CA ALA A 102 19.78 2.05 10.41
C ALA A 102 19.18 1.48 11.71
N ASN A 103 19.82 0.43 12.23
CA ASN A 103 19.42 -0.26 13.47
C ASN A 103 18.04 -0.94 13.43
N ASP A 104 17.49 -1.17 12.24
CA ASP A 104 16.21 -1.88 12.06
C ASP A 104 16.35 -3.02 11.06
N ARG A 105 15.99 -4.22 11.49
CA ARG A 105 16.03 -5.44 10.70
C ARG A 105 14.65 -6.08 10.60
N VAL A 106 14.16 -6.21 9.38
CA VAL A 106 12.84 -6.80 9.09
C VAL A 106 12.99 -8.31 8.91
N PRO A 107 12.33 -9.13 9.74
CA PRO A 107 12.26 -10.57 9.52
C PRO A 107 11.38 -10.91 8.32
N ALA A 108 11.81 -11.89 7.51
CA ALA A 108 11.06 -12.35 6.34
C ALA A 108 11.29 -13.83 6.06
N TYR A 109 10.39 -14.43 5.25
CA TYR A 109 10.67 -15.68 4.54
C TYR A 109 10.92 -15.38 3.07
N LEU A 110 12.07 -15.85 2.56
CA LEU A 110 12.44 -15.83 1.15
C LEU A 110 12.31 -17.25 0.60
N LEU A 111 11.50 -17.42 -0.45
CA LEU A 111 11.27 -18.70 -1.07
C LEU A 111 11.80 -18.70 -2.51
N ILE A 112 12.71 -19.62 -2.81
CA ILE A 112 13.40 -19.70 -4.11
C ILE A 112 13.16 -21.10 -4.69
N PRO A 113 12.60 -21.22 -5.91
CA PRO A 113 12.51 -22.50 -6.61
C PRO A 113 13.89 -23.13 -6.83
N LEU A 114 13.99 -24.45 -6.72
CA LEU A 114 15.27 -25.18 -6.88
C LEU A 114 15.78 -25.23 -8.33
N ASN A 115 14.86 -25.30 -9.30
CA ASN A 115 15.19 -25.56 -10.70
C ASN A 115 14.79 -24.36 -11.57
N LEU A 116 15.55 -23.26 -11.45
CA LEU A 116 15.35 -22.08 -12.29
C LEU A 116 16.22 -22.17 -13.54
N SER A 117 15.65 -21.95 -14.71
CA SER A 117 16.36 -21.89 -15.99
C SER A 117 16.88 -20.50 -16.35
N GLY A 118 16.72 -19.51 -15.46
CA GLY A 118 17.13 -18.12 -15.66
C GLY A 118 16.50 -17.21 -14.62
N LYS A 119 16.51 -15.89 -14.88
CA LYS A 119 15.88 -14.92 -13.99
C LYS A 119 14.36 -14.96 -14.12
N VAL A 120 13.69 -15.05 -12.99
CA VAL A 120 12.23 -15.12 -12.89
C VAL A 120 11.66 -13.87 -12.22
N PRO A 121 10.34 -13.61 -12.32
CA PRO A 121 9.73 -12.52 -11.56
C PRO A 121 9.82 -12.71 -10.04
N GLY A 122 9.93 -11.59 -9.32
CA GLY A 122 9.86 -11.55 -7.86
C GLY A 122 8.49 -11.08 -7.38
N ILE A 123 7.94 -11.77 -6.36
CA ILE A 123 6.65 -11.39 -5.76
C ILE A 123 6.81 -11.10 -4.28
N LEU A 124 6.42 -9.90 -3.88
CA LEU A 124 6.26 -9.56 -2.47
C LEU A 124 4.89 -10.06 -1.97
N CYS A 125 4.90 -10.89 -0.92
CA CYS A 125 3.73 -11.59 -0.40
C CYS A 125 3.40 -11.08 1.01
N LEU A 126 2.37 -10.27 1.15
CA LEU A 126 2.06 -9.52 2.37
C LEU A 126 0.96 -10.24 3.16
N HIS A 127 1.27 -10.62 4.42
CA HIS A 127 0.38 -11.38 5.30
C HIS A 127 -0.80 -10.56 5.81
N GLN A 128 -1.87 -11.24 6.22
CA GLN A 128 -2.99 -10.66 6.93
C GLN A 128 -2.67 -10.38 8.42
N THR A 129 -3.67 -9.85 9.15
CA THR A 129 -3.62 -9.73 10.61
C THR A 129 -3.63 -11.11 11.24
N THR A 130 -2.45 -11.65 11.55
CA THR A 130 -2.25 -12.97 12.15
C THR A 130 -1.01 -12.98 13.05
N ALA A 131 -1.08 -13.72 14.16
CA ALA A 131 0.03 -13.78 15.11
C ALA A 131 1.33 -14.36 14.49
N ILE A 132 1.20 -15.28 13.50
CA ILE A 132 2.36 -15.89 12.83
C ILE A 132 2.95 -15.04 11.70
N GLY A 133 2.34 -13.89 11.40
CA GLY A 133 2.85 -12.94 10.42
C GLY A 133 3.22 -13.58 9.08
N LYS A 134 4.46 -13.35 8.65
CA LYS A 134 5.06 -13.92 7.43
C LYS A 134 4.98 -15.44 7.32
N GLY A 135 4.79 -16.15 8.43
CA GLY A 135 4.69 -17.60 8.45
C GLY A 135 3.50 -18.13 7.66
N GLU A 136 2.37 -17.40 7.66
CA GLU A 136 1.15 -17.83 6.96
C GLU A 136 1.33 -17.86 5.43
N PRO A 137 1.73 -16.79 4.74
CA PRO A 137 1.97 -16.89 3.30
C PRO A 137 3.11 -17.86 2.93
N ALA A 138 4.06 -18.10 3.84
CA ALA A 138 5.16 -19.04 3.65
C ALA A 138 4.77 -20.52 3.91
N GLY A 139 3.50 -20.82 4.21
CA GLY A 139 3.00 -22.19 4.40
C GLY A 139 3.36 -22.82 5.74
N LEU A 140 3.53 -22.02 6.80
CA LEU A 140 3.91 -22.49 8.15
C LEU A 140 2.73 -22.55 9.13
N GLY A 141 1.50 -22.49 8.62
CA GLY A 141 0.27 -22.53 9.41
C GLY A 141 -0.71 -21.43 8.99
N GLY A 142 -1.71 -21.16 9.83
CA GLY A 142 -2.80 -20.26 9.49
C GLY A 142 -3.79 -20.88 8.50
N LEU A 143 -4.38 -20.06 7.64
CA LEU A 143 -5.37 -20.48 6.66
C LEU A 143 -4.70 -21.02 5.39
N PRO A 144 -4.99 -22.27 4.94
CA PRO A 144 -4.38 -22.83 3.74
C PRO A 144 -4.58 -21.98 2.48
N ASN A 145 -5.73 -21.30 2.37
CA ASN A 145 -6.03 -20.37 1.26
C ASN A 145 -5.11 -19.14 1.21
N LEU A 146 -4.28 -18.93 2.23
CA LEU A 146 -3.36 -17.79 2.32
C LEU A 146 -1.88 -18.16 2.21
N HIS A 147 -1.56 -19.41 1.81
CA HIS A 147 -0.19 -19.87 1.57
C HIS A 147 0.38 -19.40 0.21
N TYR A 148 -0.03 -18.25 -0.28
CA TYR A 148 0.27 -17.77 -1.64
C TYR A 148 1.76 -17.53 -1.91
N ALA A 149 2.61 -17.30 -0.90
CA ALA A 149 4.05 -17.21 -1.15
C ALA A 149 4.64 -18.57 -1.48
N LEU A 150 4.22 -19.63 -0.78
CA LEU A 150 4.65 -20.99 -1.07
C LEU A 150 4.10 -21.46 -2.43
N GLU A 151 2.81 -21.24 -2.69
CA GLU A 151 2.17 -21.66 -3.94
C GLU A 151 2.80 -20.98 -5.17
N LEU A 152 3.09 -19.67 -5.08
CA LEU A 152 3.77 -18.91 -6.15
C LEU A 152 5.22 -19.38 -6.34
N ALA A 153 5.95 -19.68 -5.25
CA ALA A 153 7.29 -20.22 -5.36
C ALA A 153 7.29 -21.61 -6.03
N GLN A 154 6.30 -22.47 -5.73
CA GLN A 154 6.14 -23.75 -6.41
C GLN A 154 5.80 -23.60 -7.91
N ARG A 155 5.26 -22.46 -8.32
CA ARG A 155 4.97 -22.09 -9.72
C ARG A 155 6.15 -21.43 -10.44
N GLY A 156 7.30 -21.26 -9.78
CA GLY A 156 8.51 -20.72 -10.42
C GLY A 156 8.82 -19.24 -10.11
N TYR A 157 8.08 -18.59 -9.22
CA TYR A 157 8.41 -17.24 -8.76
C TYR A 157 9.42 -17.26 -7.61
N VAL A 158 10.27 -16.24 -7.50
CA VAL A 158 10.95 -15.95 -6.23
C VAL A 158 9.99 -15.11 -5.38
N THR A 159 9.67 -15.57 -4.17
CA THR A 159 8.72 -14.86 -3.30
C THR A 159 9.38 -14.42 -2.00
N LEU A 160 8.97 -13.26 -1.51
CA LEU A 160 9.44 -12.68 -0.25
C LEU A 160 8.24 -12.26 0.61
N ALA A 161 8.15 -12.83 1.81
CA ALA A 161 7.09 -12.51 2.77
C ALA A 161 7.71 -11.87 4.02
N PRO A 162 7.71 -10.54 4.17
CA PRO A 162 8.18 -9.86 5.38
C PRO A 162 7.10 -9.80 6.45
N ASP A 163 7.50 -9.68 7.72
CA ASP A 163 6.61 -9.29 8.80
C ASP A 163 6.26 -7.79 8.70
N TYR A 164 5.00 -7.48 8.93
CA TYR A 164 4.54 -6.11 9.20
C TYR A 164 4.90 -5.72 10.64
N PRO A 165 5.11 -4.42 10.96
CA PRO A 165 5.45 -3.98 12.31
C PRO A 165 4.54 -4.58 13.40
N ASN A 166 5.17 -5.19 14.40
CA ASN A 166 4.54 -5.85 15.56
C ASN A 166 3.74 -7.12 15.26
N PHE A 167 4.00 -7.77 14.10
CA PHE A 167 3.53 -9.12 13.80
C PHE A 167 4.70 -10.11 13.71
N GLY A 168 4.39 -11.40 13.83
CA GLY A 168 5.38 -12.46 13.75
C GLY A 168 6.58 -12.25 14.69
N ASP A 169 7.78 -12.28 14.11
CA ASP A 169 9.04 -12.09 14.84
C ASP A 169 9.46 -10.60 14.92
N TYR A 170 8.75 -9.68 14.29
CA TYR A 170 9.14 -8.28 14.17
C TYR A 170 8.59 -7.43 15.30
N LYS A 171 9.48 -6.94 16.17
CA LYS A 171 9.16 -5.99 17.25
C LYS A 171 9.78 -4.63 16.92
N PHE A 172 8.93 -3.65 16.70
CA PHE A 172 9.36 -2.29 16.34
C PHE A 172 8.36 -1.27 16.90
N ASP A 173 8.85 -0.21 17.51
CA ASP A 173 8.04 0.93 17.93
C ASP A 173 8.06 2.02 16.85
N PRO A 174 7.05 2.12 15.97
CA PRO A 174 7.03 3.13 14.93
C PRO A 174 7.04 4.55 15.51
N TYR A 175 6.34 4.76 16.60
CA TYR A 175 6.12 6.10 17.17
C TYR A 175 7.34 6.61 17.90
N GLY A 176 8.02 5.78 18.69
CA GLY A 176 9.31 6.08 19.31
C GLY A 176 10.42 6.34 18.30
N ASN A 177 10.28 5.82 17.08
CA ASN A 177 11.19 6.06 15.95
C ASN A 177 10.72 7.17 14.98
N GLY A 178 9.76 8.01 15.40
CA GLY A 178 9.36 9.22 14.66
C GLY A 178 8.35 9.02 13.54
N TYR A 179 7.79 7.83 13.36
CA TYR A 179 6.71 7.58 12.41
C TYR A 179 5.38 8.10 12.94
N GLN A 180 4.52 8.56 12.05
CA GLN A 180 3.16 8.98 12.40
C GLN A 180 2.12 7.86 12.27
N SER A 181 2.54 6.71 11.71
CA SER A 181 1.71 5.51 11.60
C SER A 181 2.57 4.26 11.42
N ALA A 182 2.08 3.12 11.89
CA ALA A 182 2.68 1.82 11.58
C ALA A 182 2.54 1.49 10.08
N THR A 183 1.50 2.00 9.42
CA THR A 183 1.30 1.84 7.97
C THR A 183 2.43 2.46 7.15
N MET A 184 2.90 3.68 7.49
CA MET A 184 4.02 4.29 6.76
C MET A 184 5.33 3.51 6.99
N LYS A 185 5.56 3.02 8.21
CA LYS A 185 6.70 2.11 8.48
C LYS A 185 6.60 0.82 7.67
N GLY A 186 5.40 0.22 7.58
CA GLY A 186 5.15 -0.95 6.74
C GLY A 186 5.47 -0.68 5.26
N ILE A 187 5.03 0.45 4.72
CA ILE A 187 5.33 0.85 3.33
C ILE A 187 6.84 0.94 3.11
N LEU A 188 7.59 1.58 4.01
CA LEU A 188 9.05 1.68 3.89
C LEU A 188 9.71 0.29 3.90
N ASN A 189 9.31 -0.59 4.83
CA ASN A 189 9.82 -1.96 4.93
C ASN A 189 9.54 -2.76 3.65
N HIS A 190 8.34 -2.61 3.10
CA HIS A 190 7.96 -3.26 1.83
C HIS A 190 8.77 -2.72 0.65
N MET A 191 9.09 -1.42 0.60
CA MET A 191 9.99 -0.85 -0.40
C MET A 191 11.42 -1.39 -0.25
N ALA A 192 11.91 -1.60 0.98
CA ALA A 192 13.19 -2.25 1.24
C ALA A 192 13.16 -3.74 0.84
N ALA A 193 12.04 -4.44 1.07
CA ALA A 193 11.84 -5.80 0.59
C ALA A 193 11.86 -5.90 -0.95
N VAL A 194 11.37 -4.89 -1.67
CA VAL A 194 11.54 -4.80 -3.14
C VAL A 194 13.02 -4.63 -3.50
N ASP A 195 13.80 -3.85 -2.73
CA ASP A 195 15.26 -3.76 -2.95
C ASP A 195 15.93 -5.13 -2.77
N VAL A 196 15.51 -5.93 -1.76
CA VAL A 196 15.99 -7.30 -1.58
C VAL A 196 15.69 -8.13 -2.82
N LEU A 197 14.43 -8.19 -3.27
CA LEU A 197 14.05 -8.96 -4.47
C LEU A 197 14.89 -8.57 -5.69
N GLN A 198 15.08 -7.26 -5.91
CA GLN A 198 15.86 -6.76 -7.06
C GLN A 198 17.37 -7.08 -6.96
N SER A 199 17.90 -7.34 -5.76
CA SER A 199 19.31 -7.66 -5.55
C SER A 199 19.64 -9.14 -5.79
N LEU A 200 18.63 -10.02 -5.83
CA LEU A 200 18.82 -11.46 -5.97
C LEU A 200 19.20 -11.83 -7.41
N PRO A 201 20.21 -12.70 -7.61
CA PRO A 201 20.64 -13.13 -8.93
C PRO A 201 19.57 -13.91 -9.70
N GLU A 202 18.64 -14.57 -8.99
CA GLU A 202 17.52 -15.35 -9.54
C GLU A 202 16.38 -14.45 -10.05
N VAL A 203 16.31 -13.18 -9.64
CA VAL A 203 15.18 -12.28 -9.92
C VAL A 203 15.47 -11.35 -11.10
N ASP A 204 14.48 -11.22 -12.00
CA ASP A 204 14.47 -10.12 -12.97
C ASP A 204 13.98 -8.84 -12.26
N PRO A 205 14.84 -7.82 -12.08
CA PRO A 205 14.52 -6.62 -11.34
C PRO A 205 13.40 -5.76 -11.96
N ASN A 206 13.04 -6.03 -13.22
CA ASN A 206 11.98 -5.33 -13.94
C ASN A 206 10.62 -6.03 -13.85
N ARG A 207 10.56 -7.24 -13.29
CA ARG A 207 9.35 -8.07 -13.17
C ARG A 207 9.01 -8.33 -11.70
N ILE A 208 8.66 -7.24 -10.99
CA ILE A 208 8.27 -7.31 -9.56
C ILE A 208 6.76 -7.08 -9.42
N GLY A 209 6.09 -8.01 -8.72
CA GLY A 209 4.70 -7.89 -8.33
C GLY A 209 4.51 -7.90 -6.81
N CYS A 210 3.29 -7.69 -6.37
CA CYS A 210 2.90 -7.91 -4.97
C CYS A 210 1.50 -8.52 -4.86
N ILE A 211 1.31 -9.30 -3.80
CA ILE A 211 0.05 -9.95 -3.45
C ILE A 211 -0.15 -9.88 -1.95
N GLY A 212 -1.40 -9.73 -1.51
CA GLY A 212 -1.73 -9.79 -0.10
C GLY A 212 -3.22 -9.96 0.15
N HIS A 213 -3.55 -10.42 1.35
CA HIS A 213 -4.91 -10.59 1.83
C HIS A 213 -5.14 -9.69 3.04
N SER A 214 -6.36 -9.11 3.19
CA SER A 214 -6.75 -8.28 4.32
C SER A 214 -5.75 -7.14 4.58
N LEU A 215 -5.06 -7.11 5.74
CA LEU A 215 -3.94 -6.20 6.03
C LEU A 215 -2.92 -6.19 4.87
N GLY A 216 -2.51 -7.36 4.38
CA GLY A 216 -1.61 -7.48 3.24
C GLY A 216 -2.20 -6.93 1.95
N GLY A 217 -3.52 -7.05 1.78
CA GLY A 217 -4.24 -6.55 0.60
C GLY A 217 -4.15 -5.04 0.45
N HIS A 218 -4.48 -4.26 1.49
CA HIS A 218 -4.33 -2.81 1.41
C HIS A 218 -2.88 -2.36 1.43
N ASN A 219 -1.99 -3.07 2.13
CA ASN A 219 -0.56 -2.76 2.08
C ASN A 219 0.04 -2.98 0.68
N SER A 220 -0.44 -3.98 -0.09
CA SER A 220 -0.07 -4.15 -1.50
C SER A 220 -0.47 -2.95 -2.36
N LEU A 221 -1.67 -2.40 -2.14
CA LEU A 221 -2.13 -1.19 -2.83
C LEU A 221 -1.33 0.05 -2.41
N PHE A 222 -1.10 0.24 -1.11
CA PHE A 222 -0.30 1.37 -0.62
C PHE A 222 1.13 1.33 -1.13
N LEU A 223 1.79 0.17 -1.05
CA LEU A 223 3.11 -0.01 -1.63
C LEU A 223 3.12 0.38 -3.10
N ALA A 224 2.20 -0.17 -3.91
CA ALA A 224 2.16 0.11 -5.33
C ALA A 224 1.87 1.59 -5.64
N ALA A 225 1.09 2.30 -4.82
CA ALA A 225 0.87 3.72 -4.99
C ALA A 225 2.19 4.51 -4.86
N PHE A 226 3.04 4.19 -3.89
CA PHE A 226 4.30 4.87 -3.64
C PHE A 226 5.49 4.31 -4.44
N ASP A 227 5.51 3.00 -4.75
CA ASP A 227 6.63 2.35 -5.45
C ASP A 227 6.26 1.94 -6.89
N LYS A 228 6.81 2.65 -7.86
CA LYS A 228 6.57 2.41 -9.30
C LYS A 228 7.23 1.13 -9.83
N ARG A 229 8.09 0.47 -9.04
CA ARG A 229 8.73 -0.80 -9.42
C ARG A 229 7.74 -1.97 -9.41
N ILE A 230 6.68 -1.88 -8.61
CA ILE A 230 5.59 -2.87 -8.63
C ILE A 230 4.83 -2.76 -9.96
N LYS A 231 4.82 -3.83 -10.74
CA LYS A 231 4.19 -3.91 -12.09
C LYS A 231 2.78 -4.48 -12.05
N ALA A 232 2.55 -5.45 -11.16
CA ALA A 232 1.26 -6.10 -10.98
C ALA A 232 0.93 -6.23 -9.48
N VAL A 233 -0.33 -6.02 -9.13
CA VAL A 233 -0.84 -6.05 -7.76
C VAL A 233 -2.01 -7.01 -7.67
N VAL A 234 -1.99 -7.88 -6.68
CA VAL A 234 -3.15 -8.68 -6.27
C VAL A 234 -3.56 -8.25 -4.87
N THR A 235 -4.79 -7.79 -4.71
CA THR A 235 -5.39 -7.46 -3.41
C THR A 235 -6.60 -8.34 -3.17
N SER A 236 -6.59 -9.08 -2.08
CA SER A 236 -7.69 -9.94 -1.66
C SER A 236 -8.28 -9.41 -0.37
N CYS A 237 -9.59 -9.13 -0.33
CA CYS A 237 -10.28 -8.63 0.86
C CYS A 237 -9.52 -7.49 1.55
N GLY A 238 -8.95 -6.55 0.77
CA GLY A 238 -8.00 -5.58 1.30
C GLY A 238 -8.60 -4.21 1.62
N PHE A 239 -9.77 -3.88 1.10
CA PHE A 239 -10.33 -2.53 1.20
C PHE A 239 -11.80 -2.45 0.78
N ASN A 240 -12.42 -1.36 1.16
CA ASN A 240 -13.61 -0.78 0.51
C ASN A 240 -13.55 0.75 0.63
N SER A 241 -14.55 1.46 0.14
CA SER A 241 -14.66 2.91 0.38
C SER A 241 -14.82 3.18 1.89
N PHE A 242 -14.16 4.20 2.39
CA PHE A 242 -14.29 4.63 3.78
C PHE A 242 -15.74 4.95 4.18
N TYR A 243 -16.57 5.44 3.24
CA TYR A 243 -17.98 5.69 3.47
C TYR A 243 -18.81 4.42 3.68
N LYS A 244 -18.34 3.28 3.19
CA LYS A 244 -19.01 1.98 3.28
C LYS A 244 -18.38 1.07 4.34
N TYR A 245 -17.17 1.38 4.82
CA TYR A 245 -16.51 0.63 5.88
C TYR A 245 -17.33 0.77 7.18
N TYR A 246 -17.96 -0.32 7.62
CA TYR A 246 -18.85 -0.32 8.79
C TYR A 246 -19.80 0.90 8.83
N SER A 247 -20.44 1.20 7.70
CA SER A 247 -21.31 2.38 7.52
C SER A 247 -20.64 3.71 7.83
N GLY A 248 -19.32 3.81 7.59
CA GLY A 248 -18.50 5.00 7.79
C GLY A 248 -17.79 5.07 9.15
N ASP A 249 -17.84 4.03 9.96
CA ASP A 249 -17.03 3.96 11.19
C ASP A 249 -15.59 3.53 10.89
N LEU A 250 -14.66 4.47 10.91
CA LEU A 250 -13.25 4.24 10.64
C LEU A 250 -12.45 3.76 11.86
N THR A 251 -13.09 3.27 12.90
CA THR A 251 -12.41 2.78 14.13
C THR A 251 -11.37 1.70 13.80
N GLY A 252 -11.71 0.74 12.94
CA GLY A 252 -10.79 -0.33 12.54
C GLY A 252 -9.52 0.15 11.84
N TRP A 253 -9.58 1.29 11.13
CA TRP A 253 -8.42 1.91 10.47
C TRP A 253 -7.57 2.78 11.40
N SER A 254 -8.11 3.16 12.57
CA SER A 254 -7.58 4.24 13.42
C SER A 254 -6.74 3.76 14.60
N HIS A 255 -6.52 2.45 14.78
CA HIS A 255 -5.70 1.96 15.89
C HIS A 255 -4.19 2.10 15.64
N GLN A 256 -3.38 1.94 16.71
CA GLN A 256 -1.93 2.14 16.68
C GLN A 256 -1.19 1.22 15.68
N GLY A 257 -1.74 0.06 15.35
CA GLY A 257 -1.18 -0.84 14.33
C GLY A 257 -1.35 -0.34 12.89
N TYR A 258 -2.15 0.72 12.67
CA TYR A 258 -2.44 1.26 11.33
C TYR A 258 -2.21 2.77 11.26
N MET A 259 -3.29 3.59 11.23
CA MET A 259 -3.25 5.02 10.96
C MET A 259 -3.98 5.81 12.07
N PRO A 260 -3.40 6.01 13.26
CA PRO A 260 -4.09 6.64 14.40
C PRO A 260 -4.56 8.08 14.14
N ARG A 261 -3.95 8.77 13.17
CA ARG A 261 -4.38 10.12 12.76
C ARG A 261 -5.80 10.17 12.19
N ILE A 262 -6.36 9.05 11.74
CA ILE A 262 -7.77 8.94 11.36
C ILE A 262 -8.67 9.31 12.53
N ALA A 263 -8.33 8.88 13.76
CA ALA A 263 -9.07 9.29 14.96
C ALA A 263 -8.65 10.67 15.45
N THR A 264 -7.34 10.91 15.61
CA THR A 264 -6.85 12.09 16.33
C THR A 264 -6.91 13.40 15.53
N VAL A 265 -6.91 13.32 14.21
CA VAL A 265 -6.95 14.50 13.31
C VAL A 265 -8.27 14.60 12.55
N TYR A 266 -8.80 13.45 12.08
CA TYR A 266 -9.99 13.43 11.21
C TYR A 266 -11.26 12.98 11.92
N GLY A 267 -11.19 12.63 13.21
CA GLY A 267 -12.35 12.28 14.04
C GLY A 267 -13.08 11.02 13.58
N LYS A 268 -12.41 10.13 12.84
CA LYS A 268 -12.96 8.93 12.19
C LYS A 268 -14.10 9.22 11.21
N ASP A 269 -14.19 10.45 10.72
CA ASP A 269 -15.25 10.92 9.83
C ASP A 269 -14.78 10.77 8.36
N PRO A 270 -15.40 9.90 7.54
CA PRO A 270 -15.04 9.71 6.14
C PRO A 270 -15.08 11.01 5.33
N SER A 271 -15.96 11.95 5.69
CA SER A 271 -16.09 13.24 4.98
C SER A 271 -14.91 14.18 5.18
N LYS A 272 -14.12 13.97 6.25
CA LYS A 272 -12.92 14.74 6.57
C LYS A 272 -11.65 14.08 6.06
N MET A 273 -11.73 12.82 5.63
CA MET A 273 -10.55 12.11 5.13
C MET A 273 -10.02 12.75 3.85
N PRO A 274 -8.71 13.03 3.76
CA PRO A 274 -8.13 13.66 2.57
C PRO A 274 -7.90 12.67 1.42
N PHE A 275 -8.05 11.38 1.64
CA PHE A 275 -7.99 10.32 0.62
C PHE A 275 -9.00 9.21 0.93
N ASP A 276 -9.32 8.42 -0.09
CA ASP A 276 -10.04 7.15 0.00
C ASP A 276 -9.43 6.15 -0.99
N PHE A 277 -9.77 4.88 -0.91
CA PHE A 277 -9.28 3.83 -1.82
C PHE A 277 -9.65 4.07 -3.30
N THR A 278 -10.65 4.90 -3.58
CA THR A 278 -10.88 5.46 -4.93
C THR A 278 -9.61 6.09 -5.48
N GLY A 279 -9.00 6.99 -4.72
CA GLY A 279 -7.76 7.68 -5.08
C GLY A 279 -6.56 6.73 -5.13
N VAL A 280 -6.46 5.78 -4.20
CA VAL A 280 -5.35 4.80 -4.16
C VAL A 280 -5.32 3.95 -5.44
N LEU A 281 -6.47 3.39 -5.85
CA LEU A 281 -6.57 2.64 -7.11
C LEU A 281 -6.22 3.50 -8.33
N GLY A 282 -6.71 4.74 -8.39
CA GLY A 282 -6.34 5.68 -9.43
C GLY A 282 -4.85 5.97 -9.47
N ALA A 283 -4.20 6.12 -8.30
CA ALA A 283 -2.76 6.42 -8.21
C ALA A 283 -1.87 5.25 -8.69
N ILE A 284 -2.37 4.02 -8.72
CA ILE A 284 -1.67 2.85 -9.26
C ILE A 284 -1.73 2.83 -10.79
N ALA A 285 -2.80 3.35 -11.39
CA ALA A 285 -2.97 3.35 -12.85
C ALA A 285 -1.75 3.95 -13.59
N PRO A 286 -1.35 3.38 -14.75
CA PRO A 286 -2.00 2.35 -15.57
C PRO A 286 -1.59 0.90 -15.21
N ARG A 287 -0.87 0.67 -14.10
CA ARG A 287 -0.36 -0.65 -13.72
C ARG A 287 -1.49 -1.61 -13.37
N ALA A 288 -1.20 -2.90 -13.53
CA ALA A 288 -2.21 -3.94 -13.42
C ALA A 288 -2.60 -4.22 -11.95
N VAL A 289 -3.90 -4.30 -11.67
CA VAL A 289 -4.48 -4.60 -10.36
C VAL A 289 -5.56 -5.66 -10.50
N PHE A 290 -5.41 -6.76 -9.76
CA PHE A 290 -6.43 -7.80 -9.58
C PHE A 290 -7.03 -7.67 -8.18
N ILE A 291 -8.35 -7.66 -8.09
CA ILE A 291 -9.11 -7.46 -6.86
C ILE A 291 -9.99 -8.70 -6.62
N ASN A 292 -9.77 -9.39 -5.52
CA ASN A 292 -10.72 -10.33 -4.94
C ASN A 292 -11.59 -9.60 -3.93
N ALA A 293 -12.89 -9.43 -4.22
CA ALA A 293 -13.87 -8.78 -3.37
C ALA A 293 -15.09 -9.68 -3.21
N PRO A 294 -15.08 -10.63 -2.24
CA PRO A 294 -16.16 -11.56 -2.02
C PRO A 294 -17.49 -10.88 -1.70
N LEU A 295 -18.59 -11.52 -2.12
CA LEU A 295 -19.94 -10.98 -1.95
C LEU A 295 -20.37 -10.87 -0.48
N ASN A 296 -19.87 -11.76 0.39
CA ASN A 296 -20.26 -11.89 1.79
C ASN A 296 -19.11 -11.50 2.75
N ASP A 297 -18.15 -10.68 2.28
CA ASP A 297 -17.07 -10.18 3.13
C ASP A 297 -17.66 -9.24 4.22
N SER A 298 -17.67 -9.71 5.47
CA SER A 298 -18.19 -8.96 6.61
C SER A 298 -17.31 -7.79 7.04
N ASN A 299 -16.04 -7.75 6.57
CA ASN A 299 -15.09 -6.70 6.91
C ASN A 299 -15.03 -5.59 5.84
N PHE A 300 -15.07 -5.97 4.57
CA PHE A 300 -15.01 -5.03 3.44
C PHE A 300 -16.20 -5.23 2.50
N GLU A 301 -17.31 -4.58 2.83
CA GLU A 301 -18.54 -4.63 2.04
C GLU A 301 -18.26 -4.43 0.55
N VAL A 302 -18.69 -5.39 -0.26
CA VAL A 302 -18.40 -5.44 -1.70
C VAL A 302 -18.89 -4.21 -2.46
N SER A 303 -20.00 -3.61 -2.04
CA SER A 303 -20.56 -2.40 -2.67
C SER A 303 -19.57 -1.22 -2.57
N GLY A 304 -18.81 -1.12 -1.47
CA GLY A 304 -17.78 -0.11 -1.30
C GLY A 304 -16.54 -0.37 -2.16
N VAL A 305 -16.23 -1.63 -2.45
CA VAL A 305 -15.18 -1.98 -3.43
C VAL A 305 -15.61 -1.58 -4.84
N HIS A 306 -16.87 -1.86 -5.21
CA HIS A 306 -17.43 -1.41 -6.50
C HIS A 306 -17.38 0.11 -6.66
N ASP A 307 -17.69 0.87 -5.61
CA ASP A 307 -17.59 2.33 -5.63
C ASP A 307 -16.15 2.78 -5.96
N CYS A 308 -15.14 2.15 -5.34
CA CYS A 308 -13.73 2.46 -5.58
C CYS A 308 -13.29 2.11 -7.01
N VAL A 309 -13.67 0.93 -7.51
CA VAL A 309 -13.33 0.47 -8.87
C VAL A 309 -14.00 1.36 -9.91
N ASN A 310 -15.28 1.68 -9.74
CA ASN A 310 -16.02 2.53 -10.66
C ASN A 310 -15.43 3.95 -10.73
N ALA A 311 -14.96 4.50 -9.61
CA ALA A 311 -14.28 5.80 -9.59
C ALA A 311 -12.89 5.77 -10.23
N ALA A 312 -12.14 4.66 -10.11
CA ALA A 312 -10.80 4.52 -10.71
C ALA A 312 -10.84 4.20 -12.21
N LEU A 313 -11.87 3.51 -12.69
CA LEU A 313 -11.97 3.03 -14.05
C LEU A 313 -11.85 4.14 -15.14
N PRO A 314 -12.41 5.36 -14.98
CA PRO A 314 -12.19 6.47 -15.91
C PRO A 314 -10.71 6.85 -16.04
N VAL A 315 -9.92 6.76 -14.97
CA VAL A 315 -8.47 7.01 -14.99
C VAL A 315 -7.75 5.96 -15.82
N TYR A 316 -8.07 4.68 -15.61
CA TYR A 316 -7.52 3.59 -16.42
C TYR A 316 -7.88 3.74 -17.91
N ARG A 317 -9.09 4.18 -18.22
CA ARG A 317 -9.50 4.50 -19.61
C ARG A 317 -8.70 5.67 -20.19
N LEU A 318 -8.53 6.77 -19.42
CA LEU A 318 -7.71 7.93 -19.82
C LEU A 318 -6.28 7.52 -20.15
N LEU A 319 -5.73 6.55 -19.40
CA LEU A 319 -4.37 6.06 -19.55
C LEU A 319 -4.27 4.85 -20.52
N LYS A 320 -5.36 4.50 -21.22
CA LYS A 320 -5.46 3.39 -22.21
C LYS A 320 -5.09 2.02 -21.63
N ALA A 321 -5.51 1.75 -20.41
CA ALA A 321 -5.18 0.52 -19.66
C ALA A 321 -6.41 -0.05 -18.91
N LYS A 322 -7.62 0.07 -19.49
CA LYS A 322 -8.88 -0.36 -18.87
C LYS A 322 -8.83 -1.83 -18.42
N GLU A 323 -8.21 -2.68 -19.21
CA GLU A 323 -8.05 -4.13 -18.99
C GLU A 323 -7.08 -4.47 -17.84
N ASN A 324 -6.37 -3.49 -17.31
CA ASN A 324 -5.45 -3.68 -16.20
C ASN A 324 -6.13 -3.56 -14.83
N LEU A 325 -7.41 -3.22 -14.75
CA LEU A 325 -8.17 -3.19 -13.50
C LEU A 325 -9.23 -4.29 -13.55
N ILE A 326 -8.97 -5.39 -12.85
CA ILE A 326 -9.81 -6.59 -12.83
C ILE A 326 -10.35 -6.78 -11.42
N MET A 327 -11.66 -7.09 -11.30
CA MET A 327 -12.29 -7.42 -10.04
C MET A 327 -13.13 -8.70 -10.19
N MET A 328 -13.01 -9.59 -9.20
CA MET A 328 -13.82 -10.80 -9.08
C MET A 328 -14.58 -10.80 -7.76
N ASN A 329 -15.83 -11.25 -7.81
CA ASN A 329 -16.74 -11.27 -6.67
C ASN A 329 -17.24 -12.71 -6.41
N PRO A 330 -16.42 -13.56 -5.76
CA PRO A 330 -16.87 -14.92 -5.42
C PRO A 330 -17.96 -14.90 -4.35
N ASP A 331 -18.78 -15.95 -4.33
CA ASP A 331 -19.70 -16.23 -3.24
C ASP A 331 -18.94 -16.83 -2.06
N ALA A 332 -18.29 -15.96 -1.29
CA ALA A 332 -17.46 -16.29 -0.15
C ALA A 332 -17.49 -15.17 0.88
N GLY A 333 -17.05 -15.48 2.11
CA GLY A 333 -16.78 -14.49 3.16
C GLY A 333 -15.40 -13.82 2.99
N HIS A 334 -14.80 -13.42 4.12
CA HIS A 334 -13.44 -12.82 4.15
C HIS A 334 -12.36 -13.86 3.86
N ASP A 335 -12.30 -14.34 2.61
CA ASP A 335 -11.44 -15.45 2.19
C ASP A 335 -10.84 -15.22 0.78
N PHE A 336 -9.88 -16.06 0.43
CA PHE A 336 -9.28 -16.10 -0.89
C PHE A 336 -9.47 -17.49 -1.51
N PRO A 337 -10.66 -17.78 -2.07
CA PRO A 337 -11.00 -19.11 -2.61
C PRO A 337 -10.01 -19.59 -3.67
N GLU A 338 -9.86 -20.89 -3.79
CA GLU A 338 -8.83 -21.51 -4.64
C GLU A 338 -8.96 -21.14 -6.12
N ASP A 339 -10.17 -21.11 -6.66
CA ASP A 339 -10.45 -20.72 -8.05
C ASP A 339 -10.07 -19.25 -8.32
N ILE A 340 -10.37 -18.36 -7.38
CA ILE A 340 -10.00 -16.94 -7.46
C ILE A 340 -8.49 -16.76 -7.30
N ARG A 341 -7.86 -17.54 -6.41
CA ARG A 341 -6.42 -17.56 -6.22
C ARG A 341 -5.68 -18.01 -7.48
N LYS A 342 -6.20 -19.09 -8.14
CA LYS A 342 -5.69 -19.55 -9.44
C LYS A 342 -5.85 -18.49 -10.53
N ALA A 343 -6.99 -17.78 -10.57
CA ALA A 343 -7.20 -16.67 -11.52
C ALA A 343 -6.22 -15.51 -11.24
N ALA A 344 -5.96 -15.18 -9.98
CA ALA A 344 -4.97 -14.18 -9.59
C ALA A 344 -3.53 -14.57 -9.99
N TYR A 345 -3.19 -15.86 -9.87
CA TYR A 345 -1.87 -16.34 -10.32
C TYR A 345 -1.73 -16.28 -11.84
N LYS A 346 -2.77 -16.70 -12.59
CA LYS A 346 -2.78 -16.54 -14.03
C LYS A 346 -2.64 -15.07 -14.46
N PHE A 347 -3.30 -14.15 -13.75
CA PHE A 347 -3.13 -12.73 -13.98
C PHE A 347 -1.67 -12.29 -13.76
N LEU A 348 -1.00 -12.77 -12.69
CA LEU A 348 0.42 -12.48 -12.45
C LEU A 348 1.30 -13.08 -13.55
N ASP A 349 1.04 -14.32 -14.00
CA ASP A 349 1.77 -14.97 -15.09
C ASP A 349 1.70 -14.09 -16.37
N GLU A 350 0.51 -13.61 -16.73
CA GLU A 350 0.30 -12.75 -17.92
C GLU A 350 0.97 -11.37 -17.78
N LYS A 351 0.91 -10.75 -16.60
CA LYS A 351 1.41 -9.37 -16.40
C LYS A 351 2.91 -9.30 -16.12
N LEU A 352 3.51 -10.39 -15.68
CA LEU A 352 4.94 -10.50 -15.40
C LEU A 352 5.68 -11.41 -16.38
N ASN A 353 5.00 -11.88 -17.45
CA ASN A 353 5.55 -12.69 -18.54
C ASN A 353 6.28 -13.95 -18.04
N ILE A 354 5.58 -14.78 -17.26
CA ILE A 354 5.96 -16.17 -17.01
C ILE A 354 5.36 -17.03 -18.13
N GLU A 355 6.19 -17.81 -18.79
CA GLU A 355 5.82 -18.81 -19.78
C GLU A 355 5.41 -20.14 -19.12
#